data_24b64564c1e957ba70c9f239121f0bc2
#
_entry.id   24b64564c1e957ba70c9f239121f0bc2
#
_cell.length_a   1.000
_cell.length_b   1.000
_cell.length_c   1.000
_cell.angle_alpha   90.00
_cell.angle_beta   90.00
_cell.angle_gamma   90.00
#
_symmetry.space_group_name_H-M   'P 1'
#
loop_
_entity.id
_entity.type
_entity.pdbx_description
1 polymer ?
#
loop_
_entity_poly.entity_id
_entity_poly.type
_entity_poly.pdbx_seq_one_letter_code
_entity_poly.pdbx_strand_id
1 'polypeptide(L)'
;IKSSAASDVYKRQALRRVRDIAAAWCADPAHAESFPPMVFNITDGEATDCDDAELRAVAGQIKSLRTADGNVLLVNIHIAAGDTPRTVFFPSAEEASYPNRYAEVLYDCSSPMPEVFNEAIREAKGPGVLPPFRGMSFNASAEELITMLNIGSISVKTE
;
A
#
# COMPACT_ATOMS: atom_id res chain seq x y z
N ILE A 1 13.48 -24.09 3.75
CA ILE A 1 12.08 -24.29 3.30
C ILE A 1 11.09 -23.97 4.44
N LYS A 2 11.42 -24.32 5.69
CA LYS A 2 10.53 -24.04 6.85
C LYS A 2 10.44 -22.56 7.23
N SER A 3 11.38 -21.70 6.84
CA SER A 3 11.37 -20.29 7.21
C SER A 3 10.41 -19.44 6.35
N SER A 4 10.21 -19.77 5.07
CA SER A 4 9.32 -19.00 4.19
C SER A 4 7.84 -19.17 4.56
N ALA A 5 7.39 -20.42 4.75
CA ALA A 5 6.00 -20.70 5.12
C ALA A 5 5.60 -20.08 6.47
N ALA A 6 6.49 -20.09 7.47
CA ALA A 6 6.26 -19.43 8.73
C ALA A 6 6.17 -17.90 8.57
N SER A 7 7.05 -17.30 7.76
CA SER A 7 7.02 -15.87 7.45
C SER A 7 5.70 -15.45 6.81
N ASP A 8 5.18 -16.23 5.85
CA ASP A 8 3.94 -15.91 5.15
C ASP A 8 2.70 -16.03 6.05
N VAL A 9 2.70 -17.00 6.98
CA VAL A 9 1.66 -17.10 8.01
C VAL A 9 1.66 -15.85 8.91
N TYR A 10 2.83 -15.38 9.33
CA TYR A 10 2.95 -14.17 10.15
C TYR A 10 2.52 -12.91 9.41
N LYS A 11 2.86 -12.76 8.13
CA LYS A 11 2.43 -11.62 7.30
C LYS A 11 0.91 -11.55 7.20
N ARG A 12 0.24 -12.67 6.97
CA ARG A 12 -1.23 -12.74 6.90
C ARG A 12 -1.88 -12.44 8.24
N GLN A 13 -1.34 -12.96 9.34
CA GLN A 13 -1.83 -12.65 10.68
C GLN A 13 -1.67 -11.18 11.02
N ALA A 14 -0.56 -10.56 10.63
CA ALA A 14 -0.33 -9.13 10.80
C ALA A 14 -1.37 -8.30 10.06
N LEU A 15 -1.67 -8.61 8.79
CA LEU A 15 -2.70 -7.89 8.01
C LEU A 15 -4.10 -8.06 8.60
N ARG A 16 -4.45 -9.26 9.08
CA ARG A 16 -5.74 -9.48 9.78
C ARG A 16 -5.84 -8.65 11.04
N ARG A 17 -4.76 -8.57 11.82
CA ARG A 17 -4.74 -7.74 13.03
C ARG A 17 -4.87 -6.26 12.71
N VAL A 18 -4.19 -5.78 11.66
CA VAL A 18 -4.31 -4.40 11.19
C VAL A 18 -5.73 -4.10 10.72
N ARG A 19 -6.37 -5.03 10.00
CA ARG A 19 -7.79 -4.92 9.63
C ARG A 19 -8.67 -4.70 10.86
N ASP A 20 -8.48 -5.49 11.91
CA ASP A 20 -9.29 -5.42 13.13
C ASP A 20 -9.06 -4.10 13.87
N ILE A 21 -7.81 -3.62 13.94
CA ILE A 21 -7.45 -2.32 14.51
C ILE A 21 -8.09 -1.17 13.71
N ALA A 22 -7.98 -1.20 12.39
CA ALA A 22 -8.56 -0.18 11.53
C ALA A 22 -10.10 -0.19 11.60
N ALA A 23 -10.72 -1.37 11.68
CA ALA A 23 -12.16 -1.49 11.84
C ALA A 23 -12.65 -0.88 13.16
N ALA A 24 -11.96 -1.16 14.27
CA ALA A 24 -12.28 -0.59 15.58
C ALA A 24 -12.12 0.95 15.56
N TRP A 25 -11.07 1.45 14.93
CA TRP A 25 -10.84 2.90 14.80
C TRP A 25 -11.93 3.60 13.98
N CYS A 26 -12.30 3.03 12.84
CA CYS A 26 -13.37 3.57 11.98
C CYS A 26 -14.77 3.49 12.64
N ALA A 27 -14.98 2.52 13.51
CA ALA A 27 -16.25 2.34 14.23
C ALA A 27 -16.41 3.30 15.42
N ASP A 28 -15.34 3.94 15.86
CA ASP A 28 -15.40 4.92 16.96
C ASP A 28 -16.07 6.22 16.47
N PRO A 29 -17.19 6.66 17.10
CA PRO A 29 -17.86 7.90 16.74
C PRO A 29 -16.95 9.14 16.78
N ALA A 30 -15.90 9.13 17.60
CA ALA A 30 -14.93 10.22 17.65
C ALA A 30 -14.15 10.40 16.34
N HIS A 31 -14.09 9.37 15.52
CA HIS A 31 -13.35 9.38 14.24
C HIS A 31 -14.25 9.40 13.00
N ALA A 32 -15.57 9.53 13.19
CA ALA A 32 -16.55 9.42 12.08
C ALA A 32 -16.26 10.37 10.91
N GLU A 33 -15.83 11.58 11.20
CA GLU A 33 -15.52 12.64 10.23
C GLU A 33 -14.01 12.77 9.96
N SER A 34 -13.19 11.90 10.53
CA SER A 34 -11.74 11.96 10.36
C SER A 34 -11.30 11.42 9.01
N PHE A 35 -10.17 11.92 8.50
CA PHE A 35 -9.49 11.28 7.38
C PHE A 35 -9.23 9.81 7.73
N PRO A 36 -9.48 8.86 6.81
CA PRO A 36 -9.35 7.45 7.10
C PRO A 36 -7.91 7.05 7.42
N PRO A 37 -7.71 5.99 8.22
CA PRO A 37 -6.38 5.46 8.49
C PRO A 37 -5.64 5.10 7.20
N MET A 38 -4.32 5.33 7.22
CA MET A 38 -3.41 4.85 6.18
C MET A 38 -2.54 3.72 6.75
N VAL A 39 -2.57 2.58 6.10
CA VAL A 39 -1.80 1.39 6.46
C VAL A 39 -0.61 1.25 5.52
N PHE A 40 0.59 1.24 6.05
CA PHE A 40 1.81 0.92 5.31
C PHE A 40 2.22 -0.52 5.60
N ASN A 41 2.15 -1.36 4.58
CA ASN A 41 2.64 -2.73 4.63
C ASN A 41 4.02 -2.79 3.96
N ILE A 42 5.07 -2.90 4.76
CA ILE A 42 6.46 -2.88 4.30
C ILE A 42 7.02 -4.30 4.36
N THR A 43 7.51 -4.81 3.24
CA THR A 43 8.05 -6.17 3.11
C THR A 43 9.41 -6.17 2.42
N ASP A 44 10.28 -7.07 2.83
CA ASP A 44 11.65 -7.24 2.30
C ASP A 44 11.85 -8.54 1.52
N GLY A 45 10.80 -9.31 1.30
CA GLY A 45 10.86 -10.60 0.61
C GLY A 45 9.60 -10.90 -0.19
N GLU A 46 9.78 -11.65 -1.28
CA GLU A 46 8.67 -12.17 -2.06
C GLU A 46 7.99 -13.31 -1.29
N ALA A 47 6.67 -13.33 -1.29
CA ALA A 47 5.92 -14.48 -0.85
C ALA A 47 6.01 -15.56 -1.94
N THR A 48 6.77 -16.60 -1.69
CA THR A 48 7.02 -17.66 -2.67
C THR A 48 5.86 -18.65 -2.81
N ASP A 49 5.00 -18.76 -1.79
CA ASP A 49 3.86 -19.67 -1.73
C ASP A 49 2.63 -19.04 -1.08
N CYS A 50 2.42 -17.74 -1.29
CA CYS A 50 1.26 -17.07 -0.73
C CYS A 50 -0.01 -17.51 -1.45
N ASP A 51 -1.04 -17.84 -0.70
CA ASP A 51 -2.39 -17.88 -1.24
C ASP A 51 -2.79 -16.45 -1.63
N ASP A 52 -2.55 -16.10 -2.90
CA ASP A 52 -2.85 -14.79 -3.47
C ASP A 52 -4.32 -14.40 -3.25
N ALA A 53 -5.22 -15.39 -3.23
CA ALA A 53 -6.64 -15.17 -3.01
C ALA A 53 -6.91 -14.70 -1.57
N GLU A 54 -6.25 -15.31 -0.58
CA GLU A 54 -6.39 -14.89 0.82
C GLU A 54 -5.81 -13.50 1.06
N LEU A 55 -4.65 -13.20 0.48
CA LEU A 55 -4.04 -11.87 0.59
C LEU A 55 -4.93 -10.79 -0.03
N ARG A 56 -5.47 -11.03 -1.23
CA ARG A 56 -6.43 -10.13 -1.87
C ARG A 56 -7.70 -9.96 -1.05
N ALA A 57 -8.21 -11.03 -0.44
CA ALA A 57 -9.40 -10.97 0.40
C ALA A 57 -9.21 -10.07 1.63
N VAL A 58 -8.11 -10.25 2.37
CA VAL A 58 -7.81 -9.42 3.55
C VAL A 58 -7.54 -7.96 3.14
N ALA A 59 -6.79 -7.74 2.07
CA ALA A 59 -6.54 -6.40 1.53
C ALA A 59 -7.86 -5.72 1.11
N GLY A 60 -8.76 -6.45 0.46
CA GLY A 60 -10.10 -5.97 0.11
C GLY A 60 -10.93 -5.58 1.33
N GLN A 61 -10.87 -6.36 2.41
CA GLN A 61 -11.53 -6.05 3.68
C GLN A 61 -10.97 -4.75 4.30
N ILE A 62 -9.66 -4.56 4.33
CA ILE A 62 -9.02 -3.33 4.82
C ILE A 62 -9.47 -2.13 3.99
N LYS A 63 -9.40 -2.22 2.67
CA LYS A 63 -9.77 -1.15 1.73
C LYS A 63 -11.27 -0.82 1.73
N SER A 64 -12.12 -1.69 2.24
CA SER A 64 -13.57 -1.46 2.36
C SER A 64 -13.96 -0.74 3.65
N LEU A 65 -13.09 -0.72 4.65
CA LEU A 65 -13.30 0.07 5.86
C LEU A 65 -13.29 1.57 5.52
N ARG A 66 -14.10 2.35 6.21
CA ARG A 66 -14.26 3.76 5.86
C ARG A 66 -14.67 4.63 7.04
N THR A 67 -14.35 5.91 6.91
CA THR A 67 -14.99 7.03 7.63
C THR A 67 -15.91 7.80 6.68
N ALA A 68 -16.51 8.90 7.12
CA ALA A 68 -17.27 9.79 6.22
C ALA A 68 -16.38 10.41 5.14
N ASP A 69 -15.10 10.61 5.43
CA ASP A 69 -14.12 11.27 4.54
C ASP A 69 -13.47 10.30 3.52
N GLY A 70 -13.69 9.01 3.61
CA GLY A 70 -13.20 8.06 2.62
C GLY A 70 -12.85 6.69 3.15
N ASN A 71 -12.26 5.88 2.27
CA ASN A 71 -11.86 4.51 2.59
C ASN A 71 -10.47 4.46 3.20
N VAL A 72 -10.24 3.48 4.07
CA VAL A 72 -8.91 3.14 4.58
C VAL A 72 -7.95 2.87 3.41
N LEU A 73 -6.77 3.45 3.49
CA LEU A 73 -5.74 3.31 2.46
C LEU A 73 -4.75 2.22 2.86
N LEU A 74 -4.53 1.27 1.95
CA LEU A 74 -3.50 0.24 2.08
C LEU A 74 -2.40 0.51 1.05
N VAL A 75 -1.23 0.88 1.54
CA VAL A 75 -0.02 1.16 0.75
C VAL A 75 0.96 0.02 0.94
N ASN A 76 1.31 -0.67 -0.14
CA ASN A 76 2.26 -1.77 -0.10
C ASN A 76 3.63 -1.33 -0.62
N ILE A 77 4.65 -1.53 0.19
CA ILE A 77 6.04 -1.18 -0.13
C ILE A 77 6.90 -2.43 -0.03
N HIS A 78 7.38 -2.92 -1.17
CA HIS A 78 8.36 -3.99 -1.23
C HIS A 78 9.76 -3.38 -1.36
N ILE A 79 10.65 -3.70 -0.41
CA ILE A 79 12.03 -3.20 -0.40
C ILE A 79 12.91 -4.14 -1.22
N ALA A 80 13.77 -3.57 -2.06
CA ALA A 80 14.71 -4.33 -2.86
C ALA A 80 15.74 -5.08 -1.99
N ALA A 81 15.95 -6.36 -2.31
CA ALA A 81 17.08 -7.13 -1.82
C ALA A 81 18.26 -6.99 -2.81
N GLY A 82 19.10 -5.98 -2.61
CA GLY A 82 20.28 -5.70 -3.45
C GLY A 82 20.02 -4.77 -4.65
N ASP A 83 20.96 -4.73 -5.59
CA ASP A 83 20.86 -3.91 -6.81
C ASP A 83 19.86 -4.53 -7.80
N THR A 84 18.63 -4.16 -7.73
CA THR A 84 17.59 -4.57 -8.68
C THR A 84 17.29 -3.47 -9.68
N PRO A 85 17.31 -3.76 -11.00
CA PRO A 85 17.29 -2.72 -12.04
C PRO A 85 15.90 -2.14 -12.34
N ARG A 86 14.81 -2.61 -11.72
CA ARG A 86 13.46 -2.10 -11.97
C ARG A 86 12.70 -1.84 -10.69
N THR A 87 12.47 -0.57 -10.43
CA THR A 87 11.54 -0.13 -9.39
C THR A 87 10.19 0.24 -10.00
N VAL A 88 9.11 -0.16 -9.33
CA VAL A 88 7.77 0.36 -9.59
C VAL A 88 7.43 1.29 -8.44
N PHE A 89 7.02 2.52 -8.74
CA PHE A 89 6.82 3.56 -7.74
C PHE A 89 5.57 4.37 -8.05
N PHE A 90 4.56 4.28 -7.17
CA PHE A 90 3.24 4.87 -7.39
C PHE A 90 2.73 4.73 -8.83
N PRO A 91 2.59 3.50 -9.35
CA PRO A 91 2.26 3.29 -10.74
C PRO A 91 0.87 3.83 -11.08
N SER A 92 0.75 4.42 -12.26
CA SER A 92 -0.54 4.68 -12.91
C SER A 92 -1.01 3.42 -13.65
N ALA A 93 -2.26 3.41 -14.09
CA ALA A 93 -2.80 2.29 -14.87
C ALA A 93 -2.04 2.07 -16.20
N GLU A 94 -1.49 3.14 -16.78
CA GLU A 94 -0.73 3.09 -18.02
C GLU A 94 0.69 2.54 -17.83
N GLU A 95 1.23 2.67 -16.61
CA GLU A 95 2.56 2.17 -16.24
C GLU A 95 2.54 0.69 -15.79
N ALA A 96 1.39 0.01 -15.88
CA ALA A 96 1.14 -1.33 -15.38
C ALA A 96 1.96 -2.41 -16.11
N SER A 97 3.28 -2.35 -15.96
CA SER A 97 4.20 -3.40 -16.37
C SER A 97 4.84 -4.00 -15.12
N TYR A 98 4.31 -5.11 -14.68
CA TYR A 98 4.79 -5.76 -13.46
C TYR A 98 6.00 -6.65 -13.76
N PRO A 99 7.09 -6.57 -12.97
CA PRO A 99 8.27 -7.40 -13.16
C PRO A 99 7.98 -8.90 -12.90
N ASN A 100 6.99 -9.21 -12.06
CA ASN A 100 6.57 -10.57 -11.75
C ASN A 100 5.14 -10.61 -11.18
N ARG A 101 4.62 -11.83 -10.95
CA ARG A 101 3.28 -12.06 -10.39
C ARG A 101 3.11 -11.43 -9.00
N TYR A 102 4.13 -11.44 -8.16
CA TYR A 102 4.04 -10.86 -6.82
C TYR A 102 3.82 -9.34 -6.87
N ALA A 103 4.50 -8.65 -7.78
CA ALA A 103 4.27 -7.22 -8.01
C ALA A 103 2.82 -6.94 -8.48
N GLU A 104 2.26 -7.80 -9.33
CA GLU A 104 0.86 -7.71 -9.76
C GLU A 104 -0.10 -7.89 -8.57
N VAL A 105 0.15 -8.88 -7.71
CA VAL A 105 -0.66 -9.10 -6.49
C VAL A 105 -0.58 -7.91 -5.56
N LEU A 106 0.61 -7.34 -5.35
CA LEU A 106 0.76 -6.13 -4.52
C LEU A 106 0.00 -4.94 -5.10
N TYR A 107 -0.01 -4.78 -6.42
CA TYR A 107 -0.81 -3.74 -7.06
C TYR A 107 -2.29 -3.92 -6.77
N ASP A 108 -2.84 -5.12 -6.95
CA ASP A 108 -4.26 -5.42 -6.69
C ASP A 108 -4.62 -5.21 -5.21
N CYS A 109 -3.71 -5.53 -4.31
CA CYS A 109 -3.89 -5.35 -2.88
C CYS A 109 -3.80 -3.88 -2.45
N SER A 110 -3.16 -3.02 -3.23
CA SER A 110 -2.93 -1.61 -2.88
C SER A 110 -4.13 -0.74 -3.19
N SER A 111 -4.29 0.34 -2.43
CA SER A 111 -5.33 1.33 -2.65
C SER A 111 -4.98 2.28 -3.79
N PRO A 112 -5.95 2.76 -4.58
CA PRO A 112 -5.76 3.96 -5.37
C PRO A 112 -5.50 5.14 -4.42
N MET A 113 -4.56 6.01 -4.77
CA MET A 113 -4.25 7.19 -3.96
C MET A 113 -5.30 8.28 -4.20
N PRO A 114 -5.83 8.90 -3.14
CA PRO A 114 -6.71 10.05 -3.25
C PRO A 114 -6.05 11.24 -3.97
N GLU A 115 -6.85 12.06 -4.61
CA GLU A 115 -6.39 13.22 -5.39
C GLU A 115 -5.51 14.20 -4.59
N VAL A 116 -5.75 14.31 -3.30
CA VAL A 116 -4.98 15.17 -2.40
C VAL A 116 -3.47 14.87 -2.40
N PHE A 117 -3.08 13.64 -2.77
CA PHE A 117 -1.68 13.23 -2.86
C PHE A 117 -1.07 13.39 -4.27
N ASN A 118 -1.88 13.72 -5.28
CA ASN A 118 -1.42 13.74 -6.67
C ASN A 118 -0.26 14.69 -6.92
N GLU A 119 -0.27 15.87 -6.31
CA GLU A 119 0.80 16.86 -6.49
C GLU A 119 2.13 16.34 -5.93
N ALA A 120 2.12 15.86 -4.68
CA ALA A 120 3.31 15.32 -4.04
C ALA A 120 3.86 14.07 -4.76
N ILE A 121 2.97 13.20 -5.27
CA ILE A 121 3.39 12.05 -6.08
C ILE A 121 4.03 12.49 -7.40
N ARG A 122 3.46 13.49 -8.08
CA ARG A 122 4.05 14.04 -9.31
C ARG A 122 5.41 14.69 -9.08
N GLU A 123 5.58 15.42 -7.97
CA GLU A 123 6.89 15.97 -7.62
C GLU A 123 7.94 14.88 -7.44
N ALA A 124 7.57 13.77 -6.81
CA ALA A 124 8.46 12.64 -6.59
C ALA A 124 8.76 11.83 -7.86
N LYS A 125 7.80 11.69 -8.77
CA LYS A 125 7.94 10.90 -10.01
C LYS A 125 8.54 11.67 -11.16
N GLY A 126 8.37 12.97 -11.18
CA GLY A 126 8.77 13.85 -12.28
C GLY A 126 7.62 14.21 -13.25
N PRO A 127 7.90 15.09 -14.23
CA PRO A 127 6.89 15.61 -15.14
C PRO A 127 6.37 14.53 -16.10
N GLY A 128 5.12 14.68 -16.54
CA GLY A 128 4.51 13.85 -17.56
C GLY A 128 3.74 12.63 -17.07
N VAL A 129 3.72 12.38 -15.75
CA VAL A 129 2.92 11.30 -15.18
C VAL A 129 1.53 11.79 -14.81
N LEU A 130 0.52 10.95 -15.07
CA LEU A 130 -0.89 11.28 -14.86
C LEU A 130 -1.53 10.36 -13.82
N PRO A 131 -2.36 10.91 -12.90
CA PRO A 131 -3.18 10.11 -12.00
C PRO A 131 -4.28 9.35 -12.79
N PRO A 132 -4.94 8.36 -12.17
CA PRO A 132 -4.81 7.96 -10.77
C PRO A 132 -3.56 7.12 -10.51
N PHE A 133 -2.96 7.32 -9.33
CA PHE A 133 -1.80 6.55 -8.87
C PHE A 133 -2.22 5.45 -7.91
N ARG A 134 -1.45 4.35 -7.89
CA ARG A 134 -1.65 3.26 -6.93
C ARG A 134 -0.65 3.40 -5.77
N GLY A 135 -1.11 3.17 -4.54
CA GLY A 135 -0.30 3.21 -3.31
C GLY A 135 0.62 2.00 -3.21
N MET A 136 1.60 1.91 -4.09
CA MET A 136 2.49 0.77 -4.20
C MET A 136 3.90 1.19 -4.60
N SER A 137 4.90 0.49 -4.04
CA SER A 137 6.24 0.43 -4.61
C SER A 137 6.74 -1.01 -4.60
N PHE A 138 7.43 -1.40 -5.66
CA PHE A 138 8.09 -2.70 -5.79
C PHE A 138 9.56 -2.52 -6.06
N ASN A 139 10.42 -3.20 -5.30
CA ASN A 139 11.86 -3.01 -5.28
C ASN A 139 12.27 -1.57 -4.88
N ALA A 140 11.57 -1.01 -3.91
CA ALA A 140 11.86 0.32 -3.41
C ALA A 140 13.27 0.43 -2.83
N SER A 141 13.96 1.52 -3.16
CA SER A 141 15.15 1.96 -2.45
C SER A 141 14.78 2.54 -1.07
N ALA A 142 15.77 2.72 -0.20
CA ALA A 142 15.57 3.41 1.08
C ALA A 142 15.04 4.85 0.88
N GLU A 143 15.50 5.54 -0.16
CA GLU A 143 15.04 6.88 -0.51
C GLU A 143 13.57 6.90 -0.95
N GLU A 144 13.17 5.96 -1.81
CA GLU A 144 11.77 5.81 -2.22
C GLU A 144 10.87 5.46 -1.04
N LEU A 145 11.30 4.58 -0.13
CA LEU A 145 10.57 4.26 1.10
C LEU A 145 10.32 5.53 1.94
N ILE A 146 11.36 6.32 2.19
CA ILE A 146 11.24 7.57 2.94
C ILE A 146 10.29 8.54 2.24
N THR A 147 10.39 8.66 0.92
CA THR A 147 9.51 9.51 0.11
C THR A 147 8.06 9.09 0.23
N MET A 148 7.76 7.79 0.16
CA MET A 148 6.40 7.28 0.31
C MET A 148 5.82 7.55 1.70
N LEU A 149 6.61 7.36 2.75
CA LEU A 149 6.21 7.66 4.12
C LEU A 149 5.95 9.17 4.32
N ASN A 150 6.78 10.03 3.73
CA ASN A 150 6.61 11.48 3.79
C ASN A 150 5.32 11.91 3.06
N ILE A 151 5.05 11.37 1.87
CA ILE A 151 3.81 11.66 1.12
C ILE A 151 2.59 11.24 1.95
N GLY A 152 2.60 10.04 2.54
CA GLY A 152 1.51 9.57 3.39
C GLY A 152 1.34 10.35 4.71
N SER A 153 2.36 11.09 5.11
CA SER A 153 2.32 11.93 6.33
C SER A 153 1.86 13.37 6.04
N ILE A 154 1.52 13.70 4.81
CA ILE A 154 0.97 15.02 4.47
C ILE A 154 -0.33 15.20 5.23
N SER A 155 -0.39 16.28 6.03
CA SER A 155 -1.61 16.64 6.75
C SER A 155 -2.70 17.02 5.75
N VAL A 156 -3.71 16.19 5.64
CA VAL A 156 -4.92 16.49 4.91
C VAL A 156 -5.74 17.43 5.82
N LYS A 157 -5.71 18.71 5.53
CA LYS A 157 -6.64 19.67 6.17
C LYS A 157 -7.99 19.47 5.50
N THR A 158 -8.92 18.83 6.19
CA THR A 158 -10.34 18.95 5.88
C THR A 158 -10.75 20.39 6.15
N GLU A 159 -11.02 21.11 5.08
CA GLU A 159 -11.71 22.41 5.19
C GLU A 159 -13.20 22.20 5.48
#